data_07883e048ec0869fdd04f183831243fc
#
_entry.id   07883e048ec0869fdd04f183831243fc
#
_cell.length_a   1.000
_cell.length_b   1.000
_cell.length_c   1.000
_cell.angle_alpha   90.00
_cell.angle_beta   90.00
_cell.angle_gamma   90.00
#
_symmetry.space_group_name_H-M   'P 1'
#
loop_
_entity.id
_entity.type
_entity.pdbx_description
1 polymer ?
#
loop_
_entity_poly.entity_id
_entity_poly.type
_entity_poly.pdbx_seq_one_letter_code
_entity_poly.pdbx_strand_id
1 'polypeptide(L)'
;ELNSIKGKKVLVIGDVMLDTYHIGNVKRISPEAPVPVVRVTRTYNVLGGAANVARNLLGLGCSPYVVSLLGNDHNGNTMQEMFADLGIRNELFHTEHPTITKTRVIGNSQQVVRLDFETENECLNEEIEQKLLDAVKRALPEVDIVVISDYGKGVCNDTVCQQVISASAGQGKKVIIDPKGTNWEKYRSATIITPNLKELSAVSGMDVRNEDKEIHNAANRILKEYNLTSLLVTRSEKGMSYIAPDASQDIPTEAREVYDVSGAGDTVVATLAAALAAGIPIAAVSYTHL
;
A
#
# COMPACT_ATOMS: atom_id res chain seq x y z
N GLU A 1 -7.34 -24.27 -1.18
CA GLU A 1 -7.51 -22.88 -0.66
C GLU A 1 -7.11 -21.82 -1.71
N LEU A 2 -5.99 -21.97 -2.42
CA LEU A 2 -5.58 -21.01 -3.47
C LEU A 2 -6.61 -20.85 -4.61
N ASN A 3 -7.39 -21.89 -4.91
CA ASN A 3 -8.42 -21.79 -5.94
C ASN A 3 -9.61 -20.88 -5.54
N SER A 4 -9.86 -20.67 -4.24
CA SER A 4 -10.92 -19.80 -3.76
C SER A 4 -10.60 -18.31 -3.89
N ILE A 5 -9.34 -17.98 -4.06
CA ILE A 5 -8.83 -16.60 -4.25
C ILE A 5 -9.06 -16.11 -5.69
N LYS A 6 -9.02 -17.03 -6.66
CA LYS A 6 -9.14 -16.67 -8.08
C LYS A 6 -10.45 -15.97 -8.38
N GLY A 7 -10.34 -14.84 -9.09
CA GLY A 7 -11.48 -14.03 -9.50
C GLY A 7 -12.10 -13.17 -8.39
N LYS A 8 -11.56 -13.20 -7.17
CA LYS A 8 -12.02 -12.30 -6.10
C LYS A 8 -11.76 -10.85 -6.49
N LYS A 9 -12.77 -10.02 -6.28
CA LYS A 9 -12.76 -8.62 -6.70
C LYS A 9 -12.33 -7.74 -5.51
N VAL A 10 -11.26 -7.00 -5.68
CA VAL A 10 -10.68 -6.16 -4.63
C VAL A 10 -10.64 -4.71 -5.09
N LEU A 11 -11.36 -3.83 -4.39
CA LEU A 11 -11.24 -2.39 -4.61
C LEU A 11 -9.98 -1.89 -3.91
N VAL A 12 -9.11 -1.20 -4.64
CA VAL A 12 -7.91 -0.57 -4.10
C VAL A 12 -8.01 0.93 -4.29
N ILE A 13 -8.02 1.66 -3.18
CA ILE A 13 -8.04 3.13 -3.15
C ILE A 13 -6.74 3.58 -2.51
N GLY A 14 -6.06 4.55 -3.09
CA GLY A 14 -4.83 5.06 -2.49
C GLY A 14 -3.93 5.76 -3.49
N ASP A 15 -2.73 6.06 -3.03
CA ASP A 15 -1.75 6.81 -3.82
C ASP A 15 -0.99 5.87 -4.75
N VAL A 16 -1.26 5.99 -6.06
CA VAL A 16 -0.47 5.28 -7.09
C VAL A 16 0.78 6.09 -7.42
N MET A 17 1.85 5.39 -7.79
CA MET A 17 3.10 6.03 -8.18
C MET A 17 3.84 5.23 -9.24
N LEU A 18 4.72 5.90 -9.97
CA LEU A 18 5.61 5.30 -10.95
C LEU A 18 7.00 5.12 -10.35
N ASP A 19 7.45 3.89 -10.21
CA ASP A 19 8.84 3.59 -9.84
C ASP A 19 9.66 3.43 -11.12
N THR A 20 10.60 4.33 -11.37
CA THR A 20 11.49 4.31 -12.54
C THR A 20 12.89 3.89 -12.09
N TYR A 21 13.49 2.96 -12.81
CA TYR A 21 14.83 2.47 -12.56
C TYR A 21 15.75 2.77 -13.75
N HIS A 22 16.83 3.52 -13.48
CA HIS A 22 17.94 3.69 -14.40
C HIS A 22 19.12 2.86 -13.91
N ILE A 23 19.43 1.79 -14.61
CA ILE A 23 20.54 0.89 -14.25
C ILE A 23 21.72 1.15 -15.20
N GLY A 24 22.91 1.25 -14.65
CA GLY A 24 24.10 1.50 -15.45
C GLY A 24 25.41 1.21 -14.74
N ASN A 25 26.48 1.65 -15.38
CA ASN A 25 27.85 1.47 -14.90
C ASN A 25 28.46 2.80 -14.50
N VAL A 26 29.19 2.82 -13.40
CA VAL A 26 30.02 3.95 -12.96
C VAL A 26 31.47 3.64 -13.27
N LYS A 27 32.09 4.43 -14.18
CA LYS A 27 33.49 4.26 -14.59
C LYS A 27 34.35 5.51 -14.35
N ARG A 28 33.72 6.64 -14.02
CA ARG A 28 34.42 7.92 -13.82
C ARG A 28 33.63 8.84 -12.86
N ILE A 29 34.36 9.78 -12.31
CA ILE A 29 33.79 10.94 -11.58
C ILE A 29 33.56 12.06 -12.59
N SER A 30 32.54 12.87 -12.38
CA SER A 30 32.25 14.03 -13.23
C SER A 30 33.39 15.06 -13.14
N PRO A 31 33.77 15.69 -14.26
CA PRO A 31 34.68 16.84 -14.22
C PRO A 31 34.02 18.11 -13.67
N GLU A 32 32.69 18.15 -13.58
CA GLU A 32 31.91 19.33 -13.15
C GLU A 32 31.69 19.36 -11.64
N ALA A 33 31.68 18.19 -10.99
CA ALA A 33 31.46 18.05 -9.54
C ALA A 33 31.99 16.69 -9.05
N PRO A 34 32.29 16.50 -7.74
CA PRO A 34 32.79 15.23 -7.20
C PRO A 34 31.67 14.17 -7.07
N VAL A 35 30.97 13.90 -8.16
CA VAL A 35 29.88 12.95 -8.22
C VAL A 35 30.13 11.88 -9.30
N PRO A 36 29.65 10.63 -9.13
CA PRO A 36 29.80 9.60 -10.12
C PRO A 36 28.99 9.90 -11.39
N VAL A 37 29.53 9.53 -12.55
CA VAL A 37 28.79 9.52 -13.80
C VAL A 37 28.26 8.11 -14.05
N VAL A 38 26.93 7.96 -14.00
CA VAL A 38 26.26 6.70 -14.30
C VAL A 38 25.94 6.65 -15.80
N ARG A 39 26.59 5.73 -16.53
CA ARG A 39 26.23 5.44 -17.91
C ARG A 39 25.07 4.46 -17.93
N VAL A 40 23.87 4.96 -18.15
CA VAL A 40 22.64 4.15 -18.15
C VAL A 40 22.67 3.16 -19.31
N THR A 41 22.41 1.89 -19.01
CA THR A 41 22.34 0.78 -19.98
C THR A 41 20.93 0.20 -20.08
N ARG A 42 20.11 0.39 -19.05
CA ARG A 42 18.73 -0.09 -19.00
C ARG A 42 17.85 0.88 -18.22
N THR A 43 16.66 1.13 -18.73
CA THR A 43 15.58 1.86 -18.02
C THR A 43 14.31 1.01 -18.05
N TYR A 44 13.61 0.96 -16.93
CA TYR A 44 12.28 0.34 -16.86
C TYR A 44 11.44 0.99 -15.77
N ASN A 45 10.12 0.84 -15.92
CA ASN A 45 9.11 1.35 -15.01
C ASN A 45 8.39 0.21 -14.30
N VAL A 46 7.97 0.46 -13.07
CA VAL A 46 7.18 -0.47 -12.25
C VAL A 46 6.04 0.32 -11.59
N LEU A 47 4.86 -0.27 -11.52
CA LEU A 47 3.75 0.27 -10.74
C LEU A 47 4.07 0.20 -9.25
N GLY A 48 4.00 1.33 -8.55
CA GLY A 48 4.30 1.49 -7.13
C GLY A 48 3.10 1.96 -6.32
N GLY A 49 3.23 1.95 -5.00
CA GLY A 49 2.17 2.32 -4.07
C GLY A 49 0.91 1.46 -4.23
N ALA A 50 -0.26 2.07 -4.21
CA ALA A 50 -1.53 1.36 -4.40
C ALA A 50 -1.59 0.56 -5.71
N ALA A 51 -0.89 1.00 -6.76
CA ALA A 51 -0.78 0.27 -8.01
C ALA A 51 0.05 -1.03 -7.88
N ASN A 52 1.05 -1.05 -6.99
CA ASN A 52 1.79 -2.27 -6.67
C ASN A 52 0.93 -3.28 -5.90
N VAL A 53 0.08 -2.82 -4.97
CA VAL A 53 -0.92 -3.68 -4.31
C VAL A 53 -1.83 -4.33 -5.35
N ALA A 54 -2.34 -3.56 -6.31
CA ALA A 54 -3.19 -4.08 -7.39
C ALA A 54 -2.44 -5.10 -8.28
N ARG A 55 -1.19 -4.84 -8.62
CA ARG A 55 -0.35 -5.79 -9.38
C ARG A 55 -0.13 -7.10 -8.61
N ASN A 56 0.13 -7.03 -7.30
CA ASN A 56 0.28 -8.22 -6.46
C ASN A 56 -1.03 -9.01 -6.38
N LEU A 57 -2.18 -8.34 -6.23
CA LEU A 57 -3.49 -8.97 -6.28
C LEU A 57 -3.76 -9.69 -7.60
N LEU A 58 -3.40 -9.06 -8.73
CA LEU A 58 -3.50 -9.68 -10.04
C LEU A 58 -2.62 -10.94 -10.12
N GLY A 59 -1.39 -10.88 -9.61
CA GLY A 59 -0.48 -12.03 -9.53
C GLY A 59 -1.04 -13.19 -8.70
N LEU A 60 -1.85 -12.91 -7.69
CA LEU A 60 -2.56 -13.91 -6.88
C LEU A 60 -3.83 -14.46 -7.58
N GLY A 61 -4.17 -13.93 -8.75
CA GLY A 61 -5.36 -14.33 -9.50
C GLY A 61 -6.64 -13.61 -9.12
N CYS A 62 -6.56 -12.53 -8.32
CA CYS A 62 -7.67 -11.64 -8.04
C CYS A 62 -7.95 -10.69 -9.21
N SER A 63 -9.09 -10.01 -9.15
CA SER A 63 -9.51 -8.96 -10.08
C SER A 63 -9.48 -7.60 -9.35
N PRO A 64 -8.35 -6.89 -9.35
CA PRO A 64 -8.25 -5.58 -8.70
C PRO A 64 -8.99 -4.50 -9.50
N TYR A 65 -9.57 -3.55 -8.78
CA TYR A 65 -10.14 -2.32 -9.30
C TYR A 65 -9.53 -1.14 -8.56
N VAL A 66 -8.79 -0.30 -9.27
CA VAL A 66 -8.03 0.82 -8.67
C VAL A 66 -8.79 2.13 -8.85
N VAL A 67 -8.95 2.87 -7.75
CA VAL A 67 -9.46 4.26 -7.76
C VAL A 67 -8.38 5.15 -7.17
N SER A 68 -7.88 6.11 -7.95
CA SER A 68 -6.75 6.95 -7.54
C SER A 68 -6.68 8.25 -8.35
N LEU A 69 -5.56 8.96 -8.15
CA LEU A 69 -5.21 10.19 -8.86
C LEU A 69 -3.99 9.98 -9.76
N LEU A 70 -3.93 10.74 -10.84
CA LEU A 70 -2.76 10.87 -11.69
C LEU A 70 -2.52 12.33 -12.07
N GLY A 71 -1.28 12.69 -12.33
CA GLY A 71 -0.94 13.93 -13.02
C GLY A 71 -1.34 13.89 -14.50
N ASN A 72 -1.58 15.05 -15.08
CA ASN A 72 -1.79 15.20 -16.51
C ASN A 72 -0.45 15.38 -17.22
N ASP A 73 0.40 14.37 -17.17
CA ASP A 73 1.78 14.39 -17.65
C ASP A 73 2.18 13.07 -18.34
N HIS A 74 3.42 13.02 -18.84
CA HIS A 74 3.95 11.85 -19.53
C HIS A 74 3.96 10.59 -18.62
N ASN A 75 4.30 10.74 -17.35
CA ASN A 75 4.36 9.63 -16.41
C ASN A 75 2.95 9.10 -16.10
N GLY A 76 1.94 9.98 -16.03
CA GLY A 76 0.54 9.60 -15.91
C GLY A 76 0.06 8.77 -17.10
N ASN A 77 0.40 9.20 -18.32
CA ASN A 77 0.08 8.43 -19.53
C ASN A 77 0.77 7.07 -19.51
N THR A 78 2.06 7.02 -19.14
CA THR A 78 2.79 5.76 -18.99
C THR A 78 2.10 4.82 -18.02
N MET A 79 1.63 5.31 -16.86
CA MET A 79 0.91 4.48 -15.89
C MET A 79 -0.42 3.99 -16.45
N GLN A 80 -1.18 4.81 -17.17
CA GLN A 80 -2.43 4.40 -17.82
C GLN A 80 -2.20 3.25 -18.82
N GLU A 81 -1.14 3.35 -19.63
CA GLU A 81 -0.73 2.28 -20.55
C GLU A 81 -0.39 1.00 -19.78
N MET A 82 0.39 1.10 -18.69
CA MET A 82 0.73 -0.06 -17.86
C MET A 82 -0.50 -0.72 -17.22
N PHE A 83 -1.48 0.06 -16.76
CA PHE A 83 -2.74 -0.48 -16.26
C PHE A 83 -3.54 -1.20 -17.37
N ALA A 84 -3.59 -0.64 -18.56
CA ALA A 84 -4.25 -1.24 -19.72
C ALA A 84 -3.57 -2.55 -20.15
N ASP A 85 -2.24 -2.58 -20.23
CA ASP A 85 -1.46 -3.76 -20.60
C ASP A 85 -1.65 -4.92 -19.61
N LEU A 86 -1.80 -4.62 -18.33
CA LEU A 86 -2.06 -5.61 -17.29
C LEU A 86 -3.55 -6.00 -17.19
N GLY A 87 -4.45 -5.30 -17.88
CA GLY A 87 -5.89 -5.52 -17.78
C GLY A 87 -6.46 -5.16 -16.39
N ILE A 88 -5.82 -4.27 -15.65
CA ILE A 88 -6.30 -3.81 -14.34
C ILE A 88 -7.38 -2.76 -14.55
N ARG A 89 -8.60 -3.05 -14.07
CA ARG A 89 -9.69 -2.07 -14.06
C ARG A 89 -9.33 -0.89 -13.17
N ASN A 90 -9.57 0.33 -13.66
CA ASN A 90 -9.23 1.53 -12.92
C ASN A 90 -10.15 2.72 -13.24
N GLU A 91 -10.27 3.65 -12.30
CA GLU A 91 -10.75 5.02 -12.48
C GLU A 91 -9.68 5.96 -11.88
N LEU A 92 -8.94 6.63 -12.76
CA LEU A 92 -7.84 7.50 -12.39
C LEU A 92 -8.23 8.93 -12.74
N PHE A 93 -8.35 9.78 -11.73
CA PHE A 93 -8.74 11.18 -11.89
C PHE A 93 -7.50 12.04 -12.05
N HIS A 94 -7.50 12.89 -13.08
CA HIS A 94 -6.36 13.76 -13.34
C HIS A 94 -6.36 15.00 -12.46
N THR A 95 -5.19 15.34 -11.94
CA THR A 95 -4.92 16.54 -11.17
C THR A 95 -3.92 17.44 -11.88
N GLU A 96 -3.79 18.70 -11.42
CA GLU A 96 -2.75 19.61 -11.91
C GLU A 96 -1.35 19.30 -11.35
N HIS A 97 -1.29 18.44 -10.32
CA HIS A 97 -0.02 17.99 -9.74
C HIS A 97 0.64 16.93 -10.60
N PRO A 98 1.97 16.84 -10.58
CA PRO A 98 2.69 15.82 -11.33
C PRO A 98 2.36 14.41 -10.79
N THR A 99 2.38 13.44 -11.70
CA THR A 99 2.31 12.03 -11.30
C THR A 99 3.45 11.69 -10.35
N ILE A 100 3.12 11.14 -9.20
CA ILE A 100 4.10 10.74 -8.19
C ILE A 100 5.08 9.76 -8.84
N THR A 101 6.35 10.13 -8.87
CA THR A 101 7.39 9.32 -9.52
C THR A 101 8.61 9.21 -8.61
N LYS A 102 9.09 7.99 -8.43
CA LYS A 102 10.33 7.70 -7.68
C LYS A 102 11.35 7.10 -8.64
N THR A 103 12.33 7.91 -9.02
CA THR A 103 13.39 7.48 -9.93
C THR A 103 14.62 7.05 -9.15
N ARG A 104 15.01 5.79 -9.32
CA ARG A 104 16.22 5.23 -8.72
C ARG A 104 17.29 5.09 -9.77
N VAL A 105 18.46 5.66 -9.48
CA VAL A 105 19.65 5.54 -10.31
C VAL A 105 20.58 4.52 -9.65
N ILE A 106 20.84 3.42 -10.35
CA ILE A 106 21.65 2.29 -9.86
C ILE A 106 22.90 2.20 -10.71
N GLY A 107 24.04 2.36 -10.06
CA GLY A 107 25.38 2.22 -10.68
C GLY A 107 26.14 1.06 -10.06
N ASN A 108 26.63 0.13 -10.88
CA ASN A 108 27.40 -1.05 -10.41
C ASN A 108 26.66 -1.83 -9.28
N SER A 109 25.36 -2.04 -9.44
CA SER A 109 24.48 -2.74 -8.48
C SER A 109 24.24 -2.02 -7.14
N GLN A 110 24.62 -0.73 -7.03
CA GLN A 110 24.35 0.09 -5.86
C GLN A 110 23.47 1.29 -6.22
N GLN A 111 22.51 1.62 -5.35
CA GLN A 111 21.71 2.83 -5.54
C GLN A 111 22.58 4.06 -5.28
N VAL A 112 22.78 4.88 -6.32
CA VAL A 112 23.57 6.11 -6.27
C VAL A 112 22.73 7.28 -5.77
N VAL A 113 21.51 7.40 -6.26
CA VAL A 113 20.57 8.47 -5.90
C VAL A 113 19.14 8.03 -6.15
N ARG A 114 18.19 8.61 -5.40
CA ARG A 114 16.75 8.55 -5.69
C ARG A 114 16.23 9.98 -5.89
N LEU A 115 15.48 10.16 -6.95
CA LEU A 115 14.79 11.42 -7.27
C LEU A 115 13.30 11.18 -7.05
N ASP A 116 12.68 11.99 -6.18
CA ASP A 116 11.26 11.94 -5.88
C ASP A 116 10.57 13.15 -6.51
N PHE A 117 9.65 12.88 -7.44
CA PHE A 117 8.81 13.88 -8.09
C PHE A 117 7.42 13.80 -7.46
N GLU A 118 7.13 14.70 -6.57
CA GLU A 118 5.89 14.74 -5.80
C GLU A 118 5.66 16.17 -5.31
N THR A 119 4.42 16.51 -5.02
CA THR A 119 4.06 17.81 -4.42
C THR A 119 3.85 17.62 -2.92
N GLU A 120 4.36 18.53 -2.12
CA GLU A 120 4.09 18.55 -0.68
C GLU A 120 2.67 19.10 -0.43
N ASN A 121 1.94 18.48 0.51
CA ASN A 121 0.62 18.91 0.97
C ASN A 121 -0.45 18.99 -0.13
N GLU A 122 -0.60 17.93 -0.92
CA GLU A 122 -1.71 17.83 -1.87
C GLU A 122 -3.05 17.82 -1.13
N CYS A 123 -3.83 18.88 -1.32
CA CYS A 123 -5.23 18.87 -0.94
C CYS A 123 -6.05 18.55 -2.19
N LEU A 124 -6.87 17.50 -2.10
CA LEU A 124 -7.89 17.24 -3.11
C LEU A 124 -8.83 18.45 -3.17
N ASN A 125 -9.13 18.94 -4.38
CA ASN A 125 -10.26 19.84 -4.51
C ASN A 125 -11.58 19.06 -4.35
N GLU A 126 -12.62 19.73 -3.89
CA GLU A 126 -13.92 19.12 -3.58
C GLU A 126 -14.52 18.37 -4.79
N GLU A 127 -14.33 18.85 -6.00
CA GLU A 127 -14.85 18.21 -7.21
C GLU A 127 -14.19 16.86 -7.47
N ILE A 128 -12.87 16.78 -7.37
CA ILE A 128 -12.11 15.53 -7.57
C ILE A 128 -12.41 14.56 -6.44
N GLU A 129 -12.47 15.05 -5.18
CA GLU A 129 -12.83 14.23 -4.02
C GLU A 129 -14.20 13.59 -4.22
N GLN A 130 -15.20 14.35 -4.66
CA GLN A 130 -16.54 13.83 -4.92
C GLN A 130 -16.56 12.79 -6.05
N LYS A 131 -15.83 13.03 -7.14
CA LYS A 131 -15.71 12.06 -8.25
C LYS A 131 -15.09 10.73 -7.77
N LEU A 132 -14.05 10.82 -6.94
CA LEU A 132 -13.38 9.64 -6.36
C LEU A 132 -14.35 8.86 -5.46
N LEU A 133 -15.09 9.54 -4.59
CA LEU A 133 -16.07 8.92 -3.70
C LEU A 133 -17.25 8.30 -4.48
N ASP A 134 -17.68 8.94 -5.56
CA ASP A 134 -18.72 8.38 -6.42
C ASP A 134 -18.25 7.13 -7.16
N ALA A 135 -16.99 7.10 -7.61
CA ALA A 135 -16.37 5.88 -8.17
C ALA A 135 -16.35 4.73 -7.16
N VAL A 136 -15.95 5.03 -5.92
CA VAL A 136 -15.97 4.04 -4.82
C VAL A 136 -17.38 3.52 -4.58
N LYS A 137 -18.38 4.40 -4.47
CA LYS A 137 -19.78 4.00 -4.23
C LYS A 137 -20.31 3.09 -5.35
N ARG A 138 -19.94 3.37 -6.61
CA ARG A 138 -20.28 2.49 -7.74
C ARG A 138 -19.61 1.14 -7.69
N ALA A 139 -18.35 1.10 -7.23
CA ALA A 139 -17.56 -0.13 -7.15
C ALA A 139 -17.99 -1.06 -6.00
N LEU A 140 -18.40 -0.51 -4.85
CA LEU A 140 -18.67 -1.28 -3.64
C LEU A 140 -19.62 -2.48 -3.80
N PRO A 141 -20.74 -2.40 -4.54
CA PRO A 141 -21.61 -3.56 -4.76
C PRO A 141 -20.96 -4.71 -5.53
N GLU A 142 -19.92 -4.40 -6.32
CA GLU A 142 -19.28 -5.35 -7.23
C GLU A 142 -18.08 -6.06 -6.62
N VAL A 143 -17.54 -5.56 -5.49
CA VAL A 143 -16.29 -6.05 -4.92
C VAL A 143 -16.51 -6.87 -3.66
N ASP A 144 -15.56 -7.74 -3.33
CA ASP A 144 -15.61 -8.59 -2.15
C ASP A 144 -15.00 -7.89 -0.91
N ILE A 145 -13.98 -7.06 -1.11
CA ILE A 145 -13.23 -6.38 -0.06
C ILE A 145 -12.64 -5.06 -0.56
N VAL A 146 -12.31 -4.16 0.37
CA VAL A 146 -11.70 -2.86 0.09
C VAL A 146 -10.33 -2.76 0.74
N VAL A 147 -9.37 -2.19 0.02
CA VAL A 147 -8.03 -1.83 0.51
C VAL A 147 -7.86 -0.32 0.37
N ILE A 148 -7.45 0.34 1.44
CA ILE A 148 -6.93 1.71 1.44
C ILE A 148 -5.42 1.64 1.59
N SER A 149 -4.68 2.04 0.54
CA SER A 149 -3.21 2.06 0.52
C SER A 149 -2.74 3.51 0.59
N ASP A 150 -2.41 3.96 1.79
CA ASP A 150 -2.07 5.34 2.09
C ASP A 150 -0.54 5.54 2.10
N TYR A 151 -0.07 6.47 1.26
CA TYR A 151 1.31 6.92 1.22
C TYR A 151 1.45 8.39 1.61
N GLY A 152 0.35 9.03 2.05
CA GLY A 152 0.33 10.44 2.44
C GLY A 152 0.52 11.38 1.26
N LYS A 153 -0.03 11.03 0.10
CA LYS A 153 0.13 11.78 -1.16
C LYS A 153 -1.19 12.36 -1.69
N GLY A 154 -2.20 12.50 -0.83
CA GLY A 154 -3.40 13.27 -1.09
C GLY A 154 -4.67 12.47 -1.31
N VAL A 155 -4.64 11.24 -1.82
CA VAL A 155 -5.85 10.42 -2.01
C VAL A 155 -6.53 10.11 -0.69
N CYS A 156 -5.76 9.70 0.31
CA CYS A 156 -6.27 9.20 1.59
C CYS A 156 -6.36 10.32 2.65
N ASN A 157 -7.14 11.36 2.36
CA ASN A 157 -7.46 12.38 3.35
C ASN A 157 -8.54 11.88 4.34
N ASP A 158 -8.86 12.69 5.36
CA ASP A 158 -9.79 12.33 6.42
C ASP A 158 -11.20 12.05 5.88
N THR A 159 -11.68 12.87 4.95
CA THR A 159 -13.01 12.73 4.33
C THR A 159 -13.11 11.44 3.52
N VAL A 160 -12.14 11.19 2.63
CA VAL A 160 -12.13 10.01 1.77
C VAL A 160 -12.06 8.74 2.61
N CYS A 161 -11.12 8.65 3.55
CA CYS A 161 -10.97 7.47 4.38
C CYS A 161 -12.26 7.16 5.17
N GLN A 162 -12.84 8.14 5.85
CA GLN A 162 -14.04 7.95 6.66
C GLN A 162 -15.27 7.61 5.83
N GLN A 163 -15.46 8.26 4.66
CA GLN A 163 -16.56 7.91 3.78
C GLN A 163 -16.43 6.52 3.17
N VAL A 164 -15.22 6.12 2.77
CA VAL A 164 -14.95 4.76 2.25
C VAL A 164 -15.23 3.71 3.33
N ILE A 165 -14.72 3.91 4.55
CA ILE A 165 -14.93 2.98 5.67
C ILE A 165 -16.43 2.86 5.99
N SER A 166 -17.12 3.98 6.13
CA SER A 166 -18.56 4.01 6.44
C SER A 166 -19.41 3.36 5.35
N ALA A 167 -19.17 3.70 4.08
CA ALA A 167 -19.89 3.12 2.95
C ALA A 167 -19.64 1.62 2.81
N SER A 168 -18.41 1.17 3.05
CA SER A 168 -18.05 -0.25 3.04
C SER A 168 -18.75 -1.01 4.15
N ALA A 169 -18.76 -0.48 5.37
CA ALA A 169 -19.46 -1.07 6.53
C ALA A 169 -20.96 -1.18 6.27
N GLY A 170 -21.57 -0.16 5.65
CA GLY A 170 -23.00 -0.17 5.27
C GLY A 170 -23.37 -1.27 4.28
N GLN A 171 -22.41 -1.84 3.56
CA GLN A 171 -22.56 -2.96 2.64
C GLN A 171 -21.94 -4.27 3.15
N GLY A 172 -21.52 -4.31 4.42
CA GLY A 172 -20.89 -5.48 5.03
C GLY A 172 -19.53 -5.84 4.44
N LYS A 173 -18.84 -4.86 3.81
CA LYS A 173 -17.51 -5.07 3.23
C LYS A 173 -16.43 -4.76 4.25
N LYS A 174 -15.42 -5.62 4.34
CA LYS A 174 -14.23 -5.39 5.16
C LYS A 174 -13.34 -4.36 4.50
N VAL A 175 -12.66 -3.53 5.32
CA VAL A 175 -11.67 -2.55 4.88
C VAL A 175 -10.33 -2.87 5.52
N ILE A 176 -9.31 -3.07 4.69
CA ILE A 176 -7.91 -3.20 5.08
C ILE A 176 -7.22 -1.87 4.80
N ILE A 177 -6.42 -1.40 5.74
CA ILE A 177 -5.67 -0.15 5.59
C ILE A 177 -4.18 -0.42 5.76
N ASP A 178 -3.41 -0.05 4.75
CA ASP A 178 -1.97 0.17 4.85
C ASP A 178 -1.75 1.63 5.25
N PRO A 179 -1.36 1.91 6.50
CA PRO A 179 -1.45 3.24 7.07
C PRO A 179 -0.25 4.11 6.76
N LYS A 180 -0.45 5.44 6.83
CA LYS A 180 0.61 6.44 6.81
C LYS A 180 0.41 7.51 7.86
N GLY A 181 1.53 7.96 8.47
CA GLY A 181 1.50 9.02 9.48
C GLY A 181 0.91 8.58 10.81
N THR A 182 0.58 9.56 11.65
CA THR A 182 0.09 9.36 13.04
C THR A 182 -1.37 9.76 13.24
N ASN A 183 -1.99 10.40 12.26
CA ASN A 183 -3.43 10.73 12.31
C ASN A 183 -4.26 9.50 11.92
N TRP A 184 -4.57 8.64 12.88
CA TRP A 184 -5.41 7.47 12.65
C TRP A 184 -6.89 7.70 12.94
N GLU A 185 -7.28 8.91 13.31
CA GLU A 185 -8.70 9.29 13.34
C GLU A 185 -9.36 9.07 11.98
N LYS A 186 -8.65 9.33 10.88
CA LYS A 186 -9.14 9.06 9.53
C LYS A 186 -9.41 7.57 9.24
N TYR A 187 -8.83 6.65 10.02
CA TYR A 187 -9.03 5.20 9.88
C TYR A 187 -9.99 4.60 10.91
N ARG A 188 -10.58 5.43 11.75
CA ARG A 188 -11.50 4.98 12.81
C ARG A 188 -12.55 4.01 12.26
N SER A 189 -12.80 2.91 13.00
CA SER A 189 -13.73 1.84 12.65
C SER A 189 -13.36 1.00 11.42
N ALA A 190 -12.11 1.06 10.95
CA ALA A 190 -11.62 0.14 9.93
C ALA A 190 -11.61 -1.31 10.43
N THR A 191 -11.67 -2.28 9.51
CA THR A 191 -11.64 -3.69 9.89
C THR A 191 -10.24 -4.11 10.30
N ILE A 192 -9.22 -3.81 9.49
CA ILE A 192 -7.83 -4.18 9.77
C ILE A 192 -6.91 -3.04 9.35
N ILE A 193 -5.94 -2.72 10.18
CA ILE A 193 -4.81 -1.85 9.81
C ILE A 193 -3.51 -2.67 9.88
N THR A 194 -2.59 -2.43 8.95
CA THR A 194 -1.35 -3.21 8.80
C THR A 194 -0.09 -2.39 9.08
N PRO A 195 0.10 -1.87 10.31
CA PRO A 195 1.26 -1.05 10.63
C PRO A 195 2.54 -1.87 10.73
N ASN A 196 3.67 -1.24 10.45
CA ASN A 196 4.96 -1.72 10.93
C ASN A 196 5.24 -1.24 12.37
N LEU A 197 6.35 -1.70 12.97
CA LEU A 197 6.71 -1.34 14.36
C LEU A 197 6.92 0.16 14.56
N LYS A 198 7.48 0.86 13.57
CA LYS A 198 7.71 2.31 13.66
C LYS A 198 6.39 3.08 13.66
N GLU A 199 5.46 2.67 12.81
CA GLU A 199 4.12 3.26 12.74
C GLU A 199 3.34 2.97 14.02
N LEU A 200 3.39 1.72 14.53
CA LEU A 200 2.77 1.36 15.79
C LEU A 200 3.33 2.19 16.96
N SER A 201 4.65 2.34 17.05
CA SER A 201 5.30 3.19 18.07
C SER A 201 4.86 4.63 17.95
N ALA A 202 4.88 5.20 16.75
CA ALA A 202 4.54 6.59 16.52
C ALA A 202 3.10 6.92 16.92
N VAL A 203 2.15 6.05 16.54
CA VAL A 203 0.72 6.25 16.82
C VAL A 203 0.39 5.98 18.29
N SER A 204 0.99 4.94 18.90
CA SER A 204 0.75 4.65 20.30
C SER A 204 1.38 5.66 21.27
N GLY A 205 2.34 6.47 20.79
CA GLY A 205 3.16 7.33 21.64
C GLY A 205 4.08 6.56 22.61
N MET A 206 4.35 5.29 22.29
CA MET A 206 5.17 4.38 23.11
C MET A 206 6.43 4.02 22.32
N ASP A 207 7.54 3.80 23.01
CA ASP A 207 8.72 3.16 22.40
C ASP A 207 8.52 1.65 22.40
N VAL A 208 7.99 1.14 21.27
CA VAL A 208 7.62 -0.27 21.12
C VAL A 208 8.81 -1.06 20.56
N ARG A 209 9.46 -1.85 21.40
CA ARG A 209 10.46 -2.82 20.95
C ARG A 209 9.81 -4.01 20.25
N ASN A 210 10.58 -4.74 19.46
CA ASN A 210 10.09 -5.93 18.75
C ASN A 210 9.94 -7.14 19.71
N GLU A 211 9.11 -6.95 20.76
CA GLU A 211 8.79 -7.92 21.80
C GLU A 211 7.27 -8.09 21.91
N ASP A 212 6.79 -9.33 21.98
CA ASP A 212 5.37 -9.68 21.91
C ASP A 212 4.52 -8.87 22.89
N LYS A 213 4.95 -8.79 24.15
CA LYS A 213 4.21 -8.07 25.21
C LYS A 213 4.06 -6.59 24.92
N GLU A 214 5.10 -5.94 24.39
CA GLU A 214 5.07 -4.51 24.09
C GLU A 214 4.17 -4.22 22.88
N ILE A 215 4.28 -5.04 21.85
CA ILE A 215 3.44 -4.96 20.65
C ILE A 215 1.97 -5.15 21.01
N HIS A 216 1.64 -6.17 21.81
CA HIS A 216 0.27 -6.44 22.23
C HIS A 216 -0.30 -5.30 23.09
N ASN A 217 0.49 -4.72 23.98
CA ASN A 217 0.05 -3.59 24.81
C ASN A 217 -0.25 -2.36 23.96
N ALA A 218 0.65 -1.99 23.04
CA ALA A 218 0.46 -0.85 22.14
C ALA A 218 -0.74 -1.08 21.21
N ALA A 219 -0.84 -2.28 20.62
CA ALA A 219 -1.93 -2.65 19.73
C ALA A 219 -3.28 -2.60 20.42
N ASN A 220 -3.41 -3.17 21.61
CA ASN A 220 -4.67 -3.17 22.38
C ASN A 220 -5.13 -1.75 22.75
N ARG A 221 -4.20 -0.84 23.01
CA ARG A 221 -4.52 0.58 23.22
C ARG A 221 -5.11 1.18 21.96
N ILE A 222 -4.45 1.00 20.82
CA ILE A 222 -4.85 1.55 19.53
C ILE A 222 -6.20 0.98 19.07
N LEU A 223 -6.41 -0.32 19.23
CA LEU A 223 -7.70 -0.96 18.91
C LEU A 223 -8.87 -0.26 19.60
N LYS A 224 -8.71 0.06 20.90
CA LYS A 224 -9.75 0.75 21.69
C LYS A 224 -9.87 2.22 21.31
N GLU A 225 -8.75 2.92 21.14
CA GLU A 225 -8.72 4.35 20.86
C GLU A 225 -9.41 4.68 19.54
N TYR A 226 -9.16 3.89 18.50
CA TYR A 226 -9.70 4.12 17.15
C TYR A 226 -10.87 3.20 16.78
N ASN A 227 -11.40 2.41 17.74
CA ASN A 227 -12.51 1.48 17.49
C ASN A 227 -12.24 0.53 16.32
N LEU A 228 -11.04 -0.05 16.25
CA LEU A 228 -10.64 -0.96 15.18
C LEU A 228 -11.03 -2.41 15.53
N THR A 229 -11.28 -3.22 14.50
CA THR A 229 -11.57 -4.65 14.73
C THR A 229 -10.28 -5.43 14.98
N SER A 230 -9.20 -5.16 14.25
CA SER A 230 -7.92 -5.84 14.44
C SER A 230 -6.74 -5.06 13.84
N LEU A 231 -5.53 -5.46 14.25
CA LEU A 231 -4.26 -5.03 13.67
C LEU A 231 -3.48 -6.25 13.17
N LEU A 232 -2.75 -6.09 12.07
CA LEU A 232 -1.72 -7.02 11.63
C LEU A 232 -0.38 -6.27 11.61
N VAL A 233 0.38 -6.38 12.68
CA VAL A 233 1.66 -5.66 12.84
C VAL A 233 2.78 -6.42 12.14
N THR A 234 3.46 -5.78 11.19
CA THR A 234 4.64 -6.36 10.54
C THR A 234 5.90 -6.12 11.39
N ARG A 235 6.72 -7.18 11.59
CA ARG A 235 7.80 -7.24 12.58
C ARG A 235 9.17 -7.54 11.96
N SER A 236 9.32 -7.24 10.68
CA SER A 236 10.54 -7.54 9.91
C SER A 236 10.92 -9.02 10.02
N GLU A 237 12.12 -9.33 10.52
CA GLU A 237 12.67 -10.69 10.67
C GLU A 237 11.87 -11.59 11.62
N LYS A 238 11.06 -11.02 12.52
CA LYS A 238 10.19 -11.80 13.43
C LYS A 238 8.81 -12.12 12.83
N GLY A 239 8.56 -11.75 11.57
CA GLY A 239 7.29 -12.05 10.92
C GLY A 239 6.20 -11.01 11.20
N MET A 240 5.06 -11.43 11.72
CA MET A 240 3.90 -10.58 11.96
C MET A 240 3.17 -10.96 13.24
N SER A 241 2.41 -10.02 13.81
CA SER A 241 1.48 -10.27 14.92
C SER A 241 0.08 -9.82 14.52
N TYR A 242 -0.87 -10.74 14.51
CA TYR A 242 -2.28 -10.44 14.43
C TYR A 242 -2.84 -10.22 15.83
N ILE A 243 -3.52 -9.10 16.05
CA ILE A 243 -4.08 -8.73 17.34
C ILE A 243 -5.52 -8.22 17.15
N ALA A 244 -6.45 -8.83 17.88
CA ALA A 244 -7.85 -8.43 18.00
C ALA A 244 -8.23 -8.44 19.49
N PRO A 245 -9.36 -7.82 19.89
CA PRO A 245 -9.76 -7.76 21.31
C PRO A 245 -9.76 -9.11 22.02
N ASP A 246 -10.19 -10.17 21.35
CA ASP A 246 -10.37 -11.50 21.94
C ASP A 246 -9.44 -12.56 21.33
N ALA A 247 -8.49 -12.17 20.47
CA ALA A 247 -7.59 -13.10 19.81
C ALA A 247 -6.24 -12.44 19.48
N SER A 248 -5.17 -13.20 19.64
CA SER A 248 -3.85 -12.81 19.15
C SER A 248 -3.11 -14.01 18.60
N GLN A 249 -2.31 -13.78 17.56
CA GLN A 249 -1.48 -14.82 16.95
C GLN A 249 -0.19 -14.20 16.41
N ASP A 250 0.93 -14.74 16.82
CA ASP A 250 2.23 -14.41 16.24
C ASP A 250 2.55 -15.36 15.11
N ILE A 251 2.95 -14.80 13.97
CA ILE A 251 3.19 -15.48 12.71
C ILE A 251 4.67 -15.33 12.39
N PRO A 252 5.50 -16.37 12.59
CA PRO A 252 6.93 -16.28 12.32
C PRO A 252 7.20 -16.15 10.82
N THR A 253 8.31 -15.49 10.47
CA THR A 253 8.79 -15.49 9.09
C THR A 253 9.40 -16.83 8.71
N GLU A 254 9.16 -17.28 7.48
CA GLU A 254 9.84 -18.43 6.88
C GLU A 254 10.91 -18.00 5.85
N ALA A 255 11.13 -16.70 5.67
CA ALA A 255 12.11 -16.19 4.72
C ALA A 255 13.54 -16.64 5.09
N ARG A 256 14.21 -17.30 4.15
CA ARG A 256 15.59 -17.80 4.33
C ARG A 256 16.64 -16.75 3.98
N GLU A 257 16.37 -15.88 3.02
CA GLU A 257 17.23 -14.77 2.60
C GLU A 257 16.36 -13.62 2.09
N VAL A 258 16.64 -12.40 2.53
CA VAL A 258 15.94 -11.18 2.09
C VAL A 258 16.92 -10.33 1.32
N TYR A 259 16.70 -10.18 0.00
CA TYR A 259 17.54 -9.35 -0.87
C TYR A 259 17.01 -7.93 -1.04
N ASP A 260 15.69 -7.76 -1.03
CA ASP A 260 15.02 -6.46 -1.17
C ASP A 260 13.70 -6.49 -0.40
N VAL A 261 13.51 -5.49 0.47
CA VAL A 261 12.28 -5.33 1.28
C VAL A 261 11.30 -4.34 0.66
N SER A 262 11.64 -3.74 -0.49
CA SER A 262 10.77 -2.80 -1.18
C SER A 262 9.46 -3.48 -1.62
N GLY A 263 8.33 -2.93 -1.20
CA GLY A 263 7.01 -3.49 -1.52
C GLY A 263 6.61 -4.73 -0.71
N ALA A 264 7.36 -5.10 0.34
CA ALA A 264 6.97 -6.20 1.22
C ALA A 264 5.62 -5.91 1.92
N GLY A 265 5.39 -4.66 2.38
CA GLY A 265 4.11 -4.22 2.93
C GLY A 265 2.96 -4.41 1.93
N ASP A 266 3.15 -3.95 0.69
CA ASP A 266 2.14 -4.12 -0.38
C ASP A 266 1.80 -5.60 -0.63
N THR A 267 2.80 -6.48 -0.54
CA THR A 267 2.60 -7.93 -0.69
C THR A 267 1.78 -8.50 0.46
N VAL A 268 2.07 -8.10 1.69
CA VAL A 268 1.30 -8.49 2.88
C VAL A 268 -0.16 -8.04 2.74
N VAL A 269 -0.38 -6.78 2.39
CA VAL A 269 -1.72 -6.20 2.21
C VAL A 269 -2.49 -6.93 1.10
N ALA A 270 -1.86 -7.17 -0.04
CA ALA A 270 -2.48 -7.88 -1.18
C ALA A 270 -2.86 -9.32 -0.81
N THR A 271 -1.94 -10.05 -0.15
CA THR A 271 -2.19 -11.42 0.28
C THR A 271 -3.31 -11.50 1.32
N LEU A 272 -3.29 -10.59 2.31
CA LEU A 272 -4.34 -10.48 3.31
C LEU A 272 -5.70 -10.19 2.67
N ALA A 273 -5.75 -9.24 1.72
CA ALA A 273 -6.98 -8.90 1.02
C ALA A 273 -7.53 -10.07 0.20
N ALA A 274 -6.67 -10.76 -0.54
CA ALA A 274 -7.04 -11.93 -1.33
C ALA A 274 -7.62 -13.06 -0.46
N ALA A 275 -6.97 -13.35 0.67
CA ALA A 275 -7.40 -14.38 1.60
C ALA A 275 -8.75 -14.04 2.26
N LEU A 276 -8.90 -12.82 2.77
CA LEU A 276 -10.14 -12.39 3.40
C LEU A 276 -11.31 -12.28 2.42
N ALA A 277 -11.06 -11.88 1.17
CA ALA A 277 -12.04 -11.90 0.09
C ALA A 277 -12.54 -13.33 -0.21
N ALA A 278 -11.66 -14.32 -0.05
CA ALA A 278 -11.97 -15.73 -0.21
C ALA A 278 -12.64 -16.37 1.04
N GLY A 279 -12.81 -15.61 2.13
CA GLY A 279 -13.33 -16.11 3.38
C GLY A 279 -12.33 -16.94 4.19
N ILE A 280 -11.05 -16.88 3.86
CA ILE A 280 -9.97 -17.58 4.58
C ILE A 280 -9.70 -16.79 5.88
N PRO A 281 -9.72 -17.44 7.05
CA PRO A 281 -9.39 -16.78 8.31
C PRO A 281 -7.94 -16.29 8.34
N ILE A 282 -7.68 -15.16 8.99
CA ILE A 282 -6.31 -14.59 9.10
C ILE A 282 -5.33 -15.62 9.69
N ALA A 283 -5.77 -16.39 10.66
CA ALA A 283 -4.98 -17.47 11.25
C ALA A 283 -4.45 -18.50 10.22
N ALA A 284 -5.19 -18.72 9.15
CA ALA A 284 -4.79 -19.63 8.07
C ALA A 284 -3.90 -18.96 7.01
N VAL A 285 -3.94 -17.63 6.89
CA VAL A 285 -3.09 -16.87 5.95
C VAL A 285 -1.61 -17.01 6.29
N SER A 286 -1.31 -17.19 7.57
CA SER A 286 0.04 -17.33 8.11
C SER A 286 0.79 -18.58 7.64
N TYR A 287 0.08 -19.62 7.18
CA TYR A 287 0.68 -20.90 6.82
C TYR A 287 0.97 -21.06 5.32
N THR A 288 0.57 -20.12 4.50
CA THR A 288 0.51 -20.41 3.08
C THR A 288 1.32 -19.53 2.15
N HIS A 289 2.10 -18.58 2.47
CA HIS A 289 2.91 -17.85 1.44
C HIS A 289 3.19 -16.35 1.71
N LEU A 290 3.53 -15.98 2.93
CA LEU A 290 4.13 -14.66 3.15
C LEU A 290 5.65 -14.76 3.29
#